data_521ac9e425b4abad003709518e15ba72
#
_entry.id   521ac9e425b4abad003709518e15ba72
#
_cell.length_a   1.000
_cell.length_b   1.000
_cell.length_c   1.000
_cell.angle_alpha   90.00
_cell.angle_beta   90.00
_cell.angle_gamma   90.00
#
_symmetry.space_group_name_H-M   'P 1'
#
loop_
_entity.id
_entity.type
_entity.pdbx_description
1 polymer ?
#
loop_
_entity_poly.entity_id
_entity_poly.type
_entity_poly.pdbx_seq_one_letter_code
_entity_poly.pdbx_strand_id
1 'polypeptide(L)'
;MADNSFEFFPPKSAEGRAKLRGTWQELAKLKPRFFSCTYGAGGSTRDGTLETVMEIRRAGHLAAPHISCVASTRKDIAEQLERYRANGIRHLVALRGDLPSGLAAAGEFRYAADLVAFIRQTSGDWFHIEVACYPEYHPQTRNAADEVRNFKMKVDAGANSAITQYFYNADAYFRFVDECRAAGLTLPIVPGVMPITNFSQLARFSDACGAEIPRWMRLKLESYRDDAAAIRAFGLDAVSALCEKLLAGGAPGLHFYTLNQATLSAEIWRRLKL
;
A
#
# COMPACT_ATOMS: atom_id res chain seq x y z
N MET A 1 -3.29 -5.96 19.01
CA MET A 1 -4.00 -4.87 18.31
C MET A 1 -4.02 -5.23 16.84
N ALA A 2 -5.14 -5.00 16.15
CA ALA A 2 -5.23 -5.24 14.71
C ALA A 2 -4.25 -4.34 13.93
N ASP A 3 -3.68 -4.83 12.83
CA ASP A 3 -2.68 -4.13 12.01
C ASP A 3 -3.34 -3.14 11.04
N ASN A 4 -4.12 -2.19 11.58
CA ASN A 4 -4.83 -1.22 10.78
C ASN A 4 -3.97 0.02 10.50
N SER A 5 -3.91 0.47 9.24
CA SER A 5 -3.05 1.57 8.80
C SER A 5 -3.65 2.35 7.62
N PHE A 6 -3.11 3.54 7.37
CA PHE A 6 -3.54 4.41 6.28
C PHE A 6 -2.37 4.82 5.42
N GLU A 7 -2.59 4.89 4.11
CA GLU A 7 -1.62 5.35 3.13
C GLU A 7 -1.99 6.70 2.56
N PHE A 8 -0.96 7.53 2.36
CA PHE A 8 -1.03 8.82 1.69
C PHE A 8 -0.02 8.89 0.56
N PHE A 9 -0.21 9.83 -0.34
CA PHE A 9 0.82 10.27 -1.27
C PHE A 9 1.27 11.70 -0.94
N PRO A 10 2.56 12.03 -1.16
CA PRO A 10 3.09 13.33 -0.81
C PRO A 10 2.44 14.42 -1.67
N PRO A 11 2.02 15.52 -1.08
CA PRO A 11 1.40 16.65 -1.79
C PRO A 11 2.43 17.43 -2.59
N LYS A 12 2.01 17.95 -3.75
CA LYS A 12 2.87 18.73 -4.65
C LYS A 12 2.83 20.24 -4.40
N SER A 13 1.89 20.74 -3.59
CA SER A 13 1.68 22.17 -3.31
C SER A 13 1.52 22.45 -1.83
N ALA A 14 1.66 23.70 -1.42
CA ALA A 14 1.43 24.14 -0.04
C ALA A 14 -0.03 23.90 0.39
N GLU A 15 -0.98 24.18 -0.50
CA GLU A 15 -2.41 23.90 -0.26
C GLU A 15 -2.65 22.42 -0.08
N GLY A 16 -2.07 21.56 -0.95
CA GLY A 16 -2.12 20.11 -0.83
C GLY A 16 -1.55 19.63 0.50
N ARG A 17 -0.47 20.24 1.00
CA ARG A 17 0.09 19.94 2.33
C ARG A 17 -0.88 20.26 3.46
N ALA A 18 -1.51 21.46 3.40
CA ALA A 18 -2.49 21.85 4.41
C ALA A 18 -3.71 20.89 4.42
N LYS A 19 -4.19 20.49 3.23
CA LYS A 19 -5.29 19.53 3.09
C LYS A 19 -4.91 18.16 3.62
N LEU A 20 -3.73 17.64 3.28
CA LEU A 20 -3.25 16.35 3.78
C LEU A 20 -3.09 16.38 5.30
N ARG A 21 -2.62 17.50 5.86
CA ARG A 21 -2.54 17.67 7.33
C ARG A 21 -3.90 17.49 8.00
N GLY A 22 -4.94 18.12 7.51
CA GLY A 22 -6.30 17.91 8.03
C GLY A 22 -6.77 16.46 7.89
N THR A 23 -6.43 15.82 6.76
CA THR A 23 -6.77 14.43 6.51
C THR A 23 -6.12 13.47 7.51
N TRP A 24 -4.79 13.52 7.67
CA TRP A 24 -4.14 12.59 8.59
C TRP A 24 -4.47 12.89 10.05
N GLN A 25 -4.71 14.15 10.44
CA GLN A 25 -5.16 14.51 11.78
C GLN A 25 -6.54 13.93 12.12
N GLU A 26 -7.46 13.93 11.16
CA GLU A 26 -8.78 13.29 11.33
C GLU A 26 -8.64 11.76 11.49
N LEU A 27 -7.82 11.13 10.64
CA LEU A 27 -7.59 9.68 10.70
C LEU A 27 -6.78 9.26 11.95
N ALA A 28 -5.93 10.12 12.48
CA ALA A 28 -5.17 9.85 13.70
C ALA A 28 -6.05 9.67 14.94
N LYS A 29 -7.24 10.28 14.96
CA LYS A 29 -8.23 10.08 16.03
C LYS A 29 -8.72 8.64 16.13
N LEU A 30 -8.59 7.87 15.06
CA LEU A 30 -8.93 6.44 14.98
C LEU A 30 -7.82 5.53 15.54
N LYS A 31 -6.66 6.09 15.91
CA LYS A 31 -5.52 5.39 16.49
C LYS A 31 -4.99 4.23 15.62
N PRO A 32 -4.69 4.48 14.32
CA PRO A 32 -4.10 3.45 13.48
C PRO A 32 -2.74 3.02 14.04
N ARG A 33 -2.30 1.80 13.64
CA ARG A 33 -0.96 1.31 13.99
C ARG A 33 0.14 2.18 13.40
N PHE A 34 -0.01 2.58 12.13
CA PHE A 34 0.91 3.50 11.46
C PHE A 34 0.24 4.19 10.25
N PHE A 35 0.93 5.19 9.74
CA PHE A 35 0.66 5.81 8.45
C PHE A 35 1.79 5.47 7.48
N SER A 36 1.50 5.30 6.19
CA SER A 36 2.55 5.24 5.17
C SER A 36 2.43 6.40 4.19
N CYS A 37 3.54 6.75 3.56
CA CYS A 37 3.55 7.77 2.53
C CYS A 37 4.27 7.24 1.29
N THR A 38 3.59 7.28 0.14
CA THR A 38 4.11 6.74 -1.11
C THR A 38 5.33 7.51 -1.61
N TYR A 39 6.05 6.87 -2.52
CA TYR A 39 7.23 7.38 -3.17
C TYR A 39 6.94 7.54 -4.66
N GLY A 40 7.10 8.74 -5.20
CA GLY A 40 6.79 8.99 -6.60
C GLY A 40 7.71 8.26 -7.56
N ALA A 41 7.19 7.92 -8.72
CA ALA A 41 7.94 7.26 -9.78
C ALA A 41 9.25 7.99 -10.09
N GLY A 42 10.35 7.22 -10.19
CA GLY A 42 11.68 7.77 -10.47
C GLY A 42 12.25 8.68 -9.38
N GLY A 43 11.72 8.63 -8.15
CA GLY A 43 12.24 9.41 -7.03
C GLY A 43 11.82 10.88 -7.00
N SER A 44 10.86 11.27 -7.84
CA SER A 44 10.40 12.67 -8.00
C SER A 44 9.81 13.30 -6.73
N THR A 45 9.52 12.53 -5.70
CA THR A 45 8.90 13.01 -4.44
C THR A 45 9.68 12.60 -3.18
N ARG A 46 10.97 12.25 -3.29
CA ARG A 46 11.81 11.81 -2.14
C ARG A 46 11.67 12.73 -0.93
N ASP A 47 11.85 14.01 -1.13
CA ASP A 47 11.80 15.01 -0.05
C ASP A 47 10.39 15.19 0.47
N GLY A 48 9.38 15.26 -0.39
CA GLY A 48 7.98 15.37 0.02
C GLY A 48 7.48 14.16 0.82
N THR A 49 7.95 12.95 0.48
CA THR A 49 7.66 11.73 1.26
C THR A 49 8.24 11.83 2.67
N LEU A 50 9.53 12.19 2.77
CA LEU A 50 10.18 12.34 4.08
C LEU A 50 9.57 13.47 4.89
N GLU A 51 9.30 14.62 4.30
CA GLU A 51 8.64 15.75 4.97
C GLU A 51 7.29 15.35 5.57
N THR A 52 6.45 14.66 4.79
CA THR A 52 5.15 14.15 5.24
C THR A 52 5.30 13.17 6.40
N VAL A 53 6.19 12.19 6.27
CA VAL A 53 6.46 11.21 7.31
C VAL A 53 6.95 11.89 8.59
N MET A 54 7.87 12.84 8.47
CA MET A 54 8.42 13.54 9.64
C MET A 54 7.38 14.46 10.30
N GLU A 55 6.47 15.06 9.54
CA GLU A 55 5.36 15.83 10.10
C GLU A 55 4.46 14.95 10.98
N ILE A 56 4.04 13.79 10.47
CA ILE A 56 3.21 12.83 11.20
C ILE A 56 3.94 12.30 12.44
N ARG A 57 5.23 12.00 12.32
CA ARG A 57 6.06 11.50 13.44
C ARG A 57 6.24 12.53 14.54
N ARG A 58 6.44 13.83 14.20
CA ARG A 58 6.52 14.92 15.20
C ARG A 58 5.23 15.09 15.99
N ALA A 59 4.10 14.69 15.41
CA ALA A 59 2.81 14.64 16.11
C ALA A 59 2.62 13.39 17.01
N GLY A 60 3.64 12.53 17.11
CA GLY A 60 3.62 11.35 17.99
C GLY A 60 3.07 10.07 17.34
N HIS A 61 2.86 10.05 16.03
CA HIS A 61 2.35 8.87 15.33
C HIS A 61 3.46 8.10 14.61
N LEU A 62 3.31 6.78 14.47
CA LEU A 62 4.19 6.00 13.62
C LEU A 62 3.91 6.30 12.15
N ALA A 63 4.98 6.53 11.39
CA ALA A 63 4.86 6.73 9.95
C ALA A 63 6.03 6.09 9.20
N ALA A 64 5.71 5.41 8.09
CA ALA A 64 6.60 4.65 7.25
C ALA A 64 6.71 5.31 5.86
N PRO A 65 7.89 5.74 5.43
CA PRO A 65 8.09 6.14 4.04
C PRO A 65 8.11 4.89 3.15
N HIS A 66 7.56 5.02 1.94
CA HIS A 66 7.89 4.08 0.88
C HIS A 66 9.31 4.35 0.39
N ILE A 67 9.98 3.30 -0.03
CA ILE A 67 11.28 3.35 -0.72
C ILE A 67 11.20 2.49 -1.97
N SER A 68 11.58 3.05 -3.11
CA SER A 68 11.54 2.38 -4.40
C SER A 68 12.94 2.29 -4.99
N CYS A 69 13.28 1.13 -5.56
CA CYS A 69 14.61 0.89 -6.14
C CYS A 69 14.69 1.07 -7.65
N VAL A 70 13.57 1.26 -8.35
CA VAL A 70 13.59 1.47 -9.81
C VAL A 70 14.45 2.69 -10.16
N ALA A 71 15.31 2.55 -11.17
CA ALA A 71 16.23 3.58 -11.63
C ALA A 71 17.16 4.16 -10.54
N SER A 72 17.36 3.45 -9.42
CA SER A 72 18.25 3.87 -8.33
C SER A 72 19.55 3.07 -8.33
N THR A 73 20.62 3.71 -7.87
CA THR A 73 21.89 3.04 -7.58
C THR A 73 21.91 2.54 -6.12
N ARG A 74 22.81 1.62 -5.80
CA ARG A 74 23.04 1.18 -4.41
C ARG A 74 23.46 2.34 -3.52
N LYS A 75 24.23 3.28 -4.05
CA LYS A 75 24.64 4.49 -3.35
C LYS A 75 23.41 5.35 -2.98
N ASP A 76 22.52 5.61 -3.94
CA ASP A 76 21.29 6.40 -3.69
C ASP A 76 20.44 5.79 -2.58
N ILE A 77 20.26 4.46 -2.62
CA ILE A 77 19.48 3.75 -1.61
C ILE A 77 20.18 3.78 -0.25
N ALA A 78 21.51 3.58 -0.19
CA ALA A 78 22.27 3.63 1.06
C ALA A 78 22.18 5.02 1.72
N GLU A 79 22.35 6.09 0.96
CA GLU A 79 22.20 7.48 1.45
C GLU A 79 20.78 7.74 1.97
N GLN A 80 19.76 7.23 1.29
CA GLN A 80 18.38 7.36 1.73
C GLN A 80 18.09 6.58 3.02
N LEU A 81 18.60 5.36 3.15
CA LEU A 81 18.49 4.56 4.37
C LEU A 81 19.17 5.23 5.55
N GLU A 82 20.37 5.78 5.36
CA GLU A 82 21.07 6.52 6.40
C GLU A 82 20.30 7.78 6.81
N ARG A 83 19.74 8.53 5.86
CA ARG A 83 18.86 9.67 6.13
C ARG A 83 17.63 9.26 6.95
N TYR A 84 17.01 8.11 6.65
CA TYR A 84 15.89 7.58 7.42
C TYR A 84 16.33 7.17 8.83
N ARG A 85 17.48 6.50 8.94
CA ARG A 85 18.06 6.09 10.22
C ARG A 85 18.38 7.30 11.12
N ALA A 86 19.02 8.32 10.57
CA ALA A 86 19.34 9.56 11.28
C ALA A 86 18.08 10.31 11.79
N ASN A 87 16.94 10.13 11.12
CA ASN A 87 15.64 10.66 11.56
C ASN A 87 14.85 9.67 12.46
N GLY A 88 15.45 8.58 12.91
CA GLY A 88 14.84 7.61 13.81
C GLY A 88 13.70 6.79 13.19
N ILE A 89 13.59 6.75 11.86
CA ILE A 89 12.59 5.93 11.16
C ILE A 89 12.96 4.46 11.33
N ARG A 90 11.98 3.64 11.72
CA ARG A 90 12.13 2.21 11.97
C ARG A 90 11.24 1.34 11.10
N HIS A 91 10.38 1.92 10.28
CA HIS A 91 9.38 1.23 9.48
C HIS A 91 9.45 1.73 8.04
N LEU A 92 9.52 0.84 7.07
CA LEU A 92 9.61 1.13 5.63
C LEU A 92 8.59 0.29 4.87
N VAL A 93 8.11 0.82 3.74
CA VAL A 93 7.44 0.04 2.69
C VAL A 93 8.38 -0.06 1.50
N ALA A 94 8.96 -1.24 1.28
CA ALA A 94 9.97 -1.47 0.25
C ALA A 94 9.34 -2.01 -1.04
N LEU A 95 9.47 -1.26 -2.13
CA LEU A 95 8.87 -1.54 -3.42
C LEU A 95 9.93 -1.56 -4.53
N ARG A 96 9.64 -2.24 -5.64
CA ARG A 96 10.45 -2.05 -6.85
C ARG A 96 10.20 -0.66 -7.43
N GLY A 97 8.95 -0.25 -7.49
CA GLY A 97 8.47 0.91 -8.23
C GLY A 97 8.16 0.60 -9.69
N ASP A 98 7.41 1.49 -10.33
CA ASP A 98 7.06 1.39 -11.73
C ASP A 98 8.13 2.07 -12.60
N LEU A 99 8.48 1.43 -13.71
CA LEU A 99 9.39 2.02 -14.69
C LEU A 99 8.68 3.22 -15.33
N PRO A 100 9.27 4.42 -15.23
CA PRO A 100 8.75 5.57 -15.97
C PRO A 100 8.71 5.25 -17.48
N SER A 101 7.66 5.68 -18.17
CA SER A 101 7.52 5.50 -19.61
C SER A 101 8.75 6.05 -20.34
N GLY A 102 9.44 5.21 -21.12
CA GLY A 102 10.61 5.61 -21.90
C GLY A 102 11.97 5.38 -21.23
N LEU A 103 12.05 4.89 -20.00
CA LEU A 103 13.32 4.50 -19.38
C LEU A 103 13.64 3.02 -19.66
N ALA A 104 14.73 2.79 -20.40
CA ALA A 104 15.21 1.45 -20.75
C ALA A 104 16.06 0.77 -19.65
N ALA A 105 16.47 1.48 -18.61
CA ALA A 105 17.42 0.99 -17.60
C ALA A 105 16.76 0.81 -16.23
N ALA A 106 16.82 -0.40 -15.71
CA ALA A 106 16.25 -0.81 -14.42
C ALA A 106 17.08 -0.37 -13.18
N GLY A 107 18.12 0.47 -13.33
CA GLY A 107 19.05 0.75 -12.22
C GLY A 107 19.86 -0.48 -11.80
N GLU A 108 20.38 -0.48 -10.57
CA GLU A 108 21.17 -1.59 -10.03
C GLU A 108 20.33 -2.65 -9.29
N PHE A 109 19.02 -2.44 -9.18
CA PHE A 109 18.08 -3.37 -8.57
C PHE A 109 17.05 -3.82 -9.60
N ARG A 110 16.87 -5.12 -9.75
CA ARG A 110 15.92 -5.69 -10.69
C ARG A 110 14.54 -5.90 -10.07
N TYR A 111 14.50 -6.28 -8.80
CA TYR A 111 13.30 -6.65 -8.08
C TYR A 111 13.24 -6.03 -6.68
N ALA A 112 12.06 -5.96 -6.09
CA ALA A 112 11.89 -5.54 -4.69
C ALA A 112 12.66 -6.45 -3.70
N ALA A 113 12.83 -7.73 -4.04
CA ALA A 113 13.65 -8.66 -3.23
C ALA A 113 15.12 -8.21 -3.14
N ASP A 114 15.69 -7.67 -4.22
CA ASP A 114 17.06 -7.15 -4.22
C ASP A 114 17.17 -5.94 -3.28
N LEU A 115 16.14 -5.08 -3.26
CA LEU A 115 16.08 -3.95 -2.35
C LEU A 115 15.99 -4.42 -0.89
N VAL A 116 15.12 -5.38 -0.58
CA VAL A 116 14.99 -5.93 0.78
C VAL A 116 16.31 -6.54 1.25
N ALA A 117 16.95 -7.35 0.43
CA ALA A 117 18.26 -7.93 0.73
C ALA A 117 19.32 -6.85 0.99
N PHE A 118 19.33 -5.79 0.17
CA PHE A 118 20.25 -4.67 0.35
C PHE A 118 19.98 -3.88 1.63
N ILE A 119 18.71 -3.64 1.99
CA ILE A 119 18.35 -3.01 3.27
C ILE A 119 18.86 -3.84 4.44
N ARG A 120 18.69 -5.17 4.40
CA ARG A 120 19.22 -6.07 5.43
C ARG A 120 20.74 -6.07 5.50
N GLN A 121 21.41 -6.10 4.36
CA GLN A 121 22.86 -6.05 4.28
C GLN A 121 23.44 -4.75 4.90
N THR A 122 22.78 -3.60 4.65
CA THR A 122 23.29 -2.28 5.05
C THR A 122 22.84 -1.85 6.43
N SER A 123 21.69 -2.31 6.89
CA SER A 123 21.02 -1.81 8.10
C SER A 123 20.68 -2.91 9.12
N GLY A 124 20.95 -4.19 8.82
CA GLY A 124 20.55 -5.31 9.67
C GLY A 124 19.03 -5.27 9.96
N ASP A 125 18.67 -5.43 11.20
CA ASP A 125 17.29 -5.44 11.69
C ASP A 125 16.78 -4.06 12.13
N TRP A 126 17.47 -2.98 11.74
CA TRP A 126 17.05 -1.64 12.10
C TRP A 126 15.63 -1.30 11.65
N PHE A 127 15.27 -1.72 10.44
CA PHE A 127 13.96 -1.44 9.85
C PHE A 127 13.02 -2.63 9.93
N HIS A 128 11.77 -2.38 10.32
CA HIS A 128 10.65 -3.23 9.95
C HIS A 128 10.31 -2.96 8.47
N ILE A 129 10.27 -4.00 7.65
CA ILE A 129 10.10 -3.90 6.20
C ILE A 129 8.77 -4.52 5.79
N GLU A 130 7.84 -3.67 5.31
CA GLU A 130 6.65 -4.09 4.56
C GLU A 130 7.00 -4.26 3.09
N VAL A 131 6.41 -5.24 2.43
CA VAL A 131 6.52 -5.42 0.98
C VAL A 131 5.12 -5.57 0.35
N ALA A 132 5.00 -5.25 -0.94
CA ALA A 132 3.75 -5.47 -1.67
C ALA A 132 3.59 -6.94 -2.06
N CYS A 133 2.33 -7.43 -2.08
CA CYS A 133 1.93 -8.69 -2.68
C CYS A 133 0.60 -8.54 -3.45
N TYR A 134 0.25 -9.50 -4.32
CA TYR A 134 -0.79 -9.31 -5.33
C TYR A 134 -1.73 -10.52 -5.36
N PRO A 135 -2.87 -10.49 -4.64
CA PRO A 135 -3.84 -11.59 -4.63
C PRO A 135 -4.44 -11.91 -6.00
N GLU A 136 -4.55 -10.92 -6.87
CA GLU A 136 -5.07 -11.02 -8.25
C GLU A 136 -3.97 -10.96 -9.31
N TYR A 137 -2.72 -11.21 -8.91
CA TYR A 137 -1.48 -11.23 -9.70
C TYR A 137 -1.01 -9.86 -10.18
N HIS A 138 0.29 -9.66 -10.08
CA HIS A 138 0.93 -8.48 -10.64
C HIS A 138 0.83 -8.50 -12.19
N PRO A 139 0.56 -7.38 -12.88
CA PRO A 139 0.41 -7.34 -14.35
C PRO A 139 1.56 -7.95 -15.14
N GLN A 140 2.76 -8.01 -14.57
CA GLN A 140 3.95 -8.61 -15.19
C GLN A 140 4.16 -10.08 -14.78
N THR A 141 3.32 -10.64 -13.94
CA THR A 141 3.41 -12.04 -13.51
C THR A 141 2.70 -12.94 -14.54
N ARG A 142 3.29 -14.09 -14.87
CA ARG A 142 2.78 -14.98 -15.91
C ARG A 142 1.66 -15.90 -15.43
N ASN A 143 1.71 -16.29 -14.16
CA ASN A 143 0.75 -17.23 -13.54
C ASN A 143 0.82 -17.17 -12.01
N ALA A 144 -0.11 -17.83 -11.32
CA ALA A 144 -0.22 -17.85 -9.87
C ALA A 144 1.05 -18.35 -9.15
N ALA A 145 1.65 -19.43 -9.66
CA ALA A 145 2.85 -19.99 -9.04
C ALA A 145 4.04 -19.03 -9.09
N ASP A 146 4.15 -18.25 -10.17
CA ASP A 146 5.17 -17.21 -10.30
C ASP A 146 4.92 -16.08 -9.29
N GLU A 147 3.65 -15.72 -9.00
CA GLU A 147 3.35 -14.68 -8.01
C GLU A 147 3.77 -15.10 -6.61
N VAL A 148 3.40 -16.30 -6.17
CA VAL A 148 3.81 -16.83 -4.85
C VAL A 148 5.34 -16.94 -4.77
N ARG A 149 6.00 -17.41 -5.83
CA ARG A 149 7.48 -17.48 -5.89
C ARG A 149 8.12 -16.10 -5.76
N ASN A 150 7.62 -15.11 -6.50
CA ASN A 150 8.13 -13.73 -6.46
C ASN A 150 7.89 -13.11 -5.06
N PHE A 151 6.77 -13.41 -4.43
CA PHE A 151 6.51 -12.99 -3.06
C PHE A 151 7.45 -13.68 -2.07
N LYS A 152 7.65 -15.00 -2.21
CA LYS A 152 8.60 -15.76 -1.39
C LYS A 152 10.01 -15.18 -1.45
N MET A 153 10.49 -14.76 -2.61
CA MET A 153 11.81 -14.12 -2.74
C MET A 153 11.95 -12.87 -1.86
N LYS A 154 10.88 -12.08 -1.71
CA LYS A 154 10.88 -10.90 -0.82
C LYS A 154 10.91 -11.28 0.65
N VAL A 155 10.21 -12.35 1.01
CA VAL A 155 10.19 -12.89 2.37
C VAL A 155 11.54 -13.48 2.75
N ASP A 156 12.12 -14.32 1.88
CA ASP A 156 13.43 -14.93 2.08
C ASP A 156 14.55 -13.87 2.16
N ALA A 157 14.39 -12.74 1.49
CA ALA A 157 15.27 -11.59 1.57
C ALA A 157 15.18 -10.83 2.91
N GLY A 158 14.16 -11.11 3.73
CA GLY A 158 14.03 -10.57 5.08
C GLY A 158 12.88 -9.58 5.28
N ALA A 159 11.81 -9.60 4.48
CA ALA A 159 10.59 -8.85 4.76
C ALA A 159 9.93 -9.33 6.07
N ASN A 160 9.33 -8.39 6.82
CA ASN A 160 8.66 -8.69 8.10
C ASN A 160 7.15 -8.90 7.94
N SER A 161 6.53 -8.20 7.00
CA SER A 161 5.09 -8.23 6.72
C SER A 161 4.82 -7.79 5.30
N ALA A 162 3.60 -7.97 4.86
CA ALA A 162 3.21 -7.58 3.50
C ALA A 162 1.86 -6.86 3.50
N ILE A 163 1.71 -5.94 2.55
CA ILE A 163 0.46 -5.26 2.24
C ILE A 163 0.06 -5.68 0.83
N THR A 164 -1.20 -6.10 0.64
CA THR A 164 -1.65 -6.49 -0.69
C THR A 164 -1.98 -5.26 -1.55
N GLN A 165 -1.87 -5.39 -2.88
CA GLN A 165 -2.62 -4.51 -3.77
C GLN A 165 -4.11 -4.61 -3.40
N TYR A 166 -4.88 -3.52 -3.60
CA TYR A 166 -6.31 -3.58 -3.35
C TYR A 166 -7.01 -4.56 -4.30
N PHE A 167 -8.12 -5.09 -3.87
CA PHE A 167 -8.98 -6.02 -4.58
C PHE A 167 -10.42 -5.87 -4.07
N TYR A 168 -11.39 -6.40 -4.81
CA TYR A 168 -12.81 -6.37 -4.40
C TYR A 168 -13.43 -7.77 -4.25
N ASN A 169 -12.63 -8.81 -4.45
CA ASN A 169 -13.01 -10.20 -4.23
C ASN A 169 -12.21 -10.80 -3.07
N ALA A 170 -12.86 -10.99 -1.92
CA ALA A 170 -12.22 -11.57 -0.73
C ALA A 170 -11.65 -12.98 -0.97
N ASP A 171 -12.27 -13.76 -1.88
CA ASP A 171 -11.83 -15.14 -2.15
C ASP A 171 -10.45 -15.15 -2.84
N ALA A 172 -10.11 -14.10 -3.60
CA ALA A 172 -8.77 -13.95 -4.16
C ALA A 172 -7.71 -13.78 -3.06
N TYR A 173 -8.01 -13.00 -2.01
CA TYR A 173 -7.13 -12.84 -0.86
C TYR A 173 -6.95 -14.15 -0.09
N PHE A 174 -8.04 -14.83 0.25
CA PHE A 174 -7.95 -16.09 1.02
C PHE A 174 -7.18 -17.17 0.25
N ARG A 175 -7.49 -17.34 -1.05
CA ARG A 175 -6.73 -18.25 -1.91
C ARG A 175 -5.23 -17.92 -1.91
N PHE A 176 -4.87 -16.64 -2.08
CA PHE A 176 -3.46 -16.21 -2.07
C PHE A 176 -2.78 -16.49 -0.73
N VAL A 177 -3.45 -16.23 0.39
CA VAL A 177 -2.94 -16.53 1.74
C VAL A 177 -2.74 -18.05 1.90
N ASP A 178 -3.68 -18.88 1.46
CA ASP A 178 -3.57 -20.34 1.53
C ASP A 178 -2.40 -20.87 0.67
N GLU A 179 -2.24 -20.36 -0.55
CA GLU A 179 -1.10 -20.67 -1.42
C GLU A 179 0.24 -20.26 -0.77
N CYS A 180 0.30 -19.09 -0.14
CA CYS A 180 1.47 -18.63 0.61
C CYS A 180 1.77 -19.55 1.81
N ARG A 181 0.74 -19.93 2.59
CA ARG A 181 0.90 -20.86 3.73
C ARG A 181 1.38 -22.22 3.26
N ALA A 182 0.83 -22.76 2.16
CA ALA A 182 1.29 -24.00 1.55
C ALA A 182 2.76 -23.93 1.09
N ALA A 183 3.23 -22.76 0.68
CA ALA A 183 4.63 -22.48 0.34
C ALA A 183 5.54 -22.21 1.57
N GLY A 184 5.02 -22.35 2.80
CA GLY A 184 5.76 -22.16 4.05
C GLY A 184 5.93 -20.70 4.49
N LEU A 185 5.18 -19.76 3.92
CA LEU A 185 5.25 -18.35 4.30
C LEU A 185 4.31 -18.08 5.49
N THR A 186 4.86 -17.54 6.58
CA THR A 186 4.13 -17.33 7.84
C THR A 186 3.97 -15.87 8.24
N LEU A 187 4.60 -14.95 7.51
CA LEU A 187 4.51 -13.52 7.82
C LEU A 187 3.07 -12.98 7.70
N PRO A 188 2.73 -11.89 8.40
CA PRO A 188 1.45 -11.23 8.24
C PRO A 188 1.26 -10.69 6.81
N ILE A 189 0.09 -10.95 6.23
CA ILE A 189 -0.34 -10.41 4.93
C ILE A 189 -1.56 -9.54 5.19
N VAL A 190 -1.37 -8.22 5.20
CA VAL A 190 -2.44 -7.24 5.49
C VAL A 190 -3.15 -6.88 4.19
N PRO A 191 -4.47 -7.09 4.08
CA PRO A 191 -5.21 -6.71 2.88
C PRO A 191 -5.25 -5.19 2.69
N GLY A 192 -4.90 -4.76 1.49
CA GLY A 192 -5.04 -3.39 1.02
C GLY A 192 -6.49 -3.11 0.59
N VAL A 193 -7.04 -2.02 1.07
CA VAL A 193 -8.44 -1.61 0.87
C VAL A 193 -8.49 -0.23 0.24
N MET A 194 -9.16 -0.09 -0.89
CA MET A 194 -9.34 1.19 -1.56
C MET A 194 -10.83 1.59 -1.57
N PRO A 195 -11.21 2.67 -0.85
CA PRO A 195 -12.57 3.21 -0.90
C PRO A 195 -12.94 3.70 -2.30
N ILE A 196 -14.19 3.50 -2.70
CA ILE A 196 -14.69 3.87 -4.03
C ILE A 196 -15.32 5.27 -3.95
N THR A 197 -14.69 6.25 -4.56
CA THR A 197 -15.16 7.65 -4.61
C THR A 197 -15.63 8.08 -5.99
N ASN A 198 -15.03 7.46 -7.03
CA ASN A 198 -15.27 7.77 -8.44
C ASN A 198 -15.00 6.54 -9.29
N PHE A 199 -15.98 6.15 -10.13
CA PHE A 199 -15.84 4.92 -10.93
C PHE A 199 -14.80 5.03 -12.04
N SER A 200 -14.75 6.14 -12.77
CA SER A 200 -13.78 6.32 -13.87
C SER A 200 -12.34 6.31 -13.35
N GLN A 201 -12.09 6.89 -12.17
CA GLN A 201 -10.78 6.83 -11.52
C GLN A 201 -10.44 5.41 -11.08
N LEU A 202 -11.40 4.71 -10.46
CA LEU A 202 -11.25 3.31 -10.06
C LEU A 202 -10.91 2.42 -11.25
N ALA A 203 -11.67 2.50 -12.34
CA ALA A 203 -11.46 1.70 -13.55
C ALA A 203 -10.04 1.89 -14.09
N ARG A 204 -9.61 3.15 -14.23
CA ARG A 204 -8.24 3.48 -14.70
C ARG A 204 -7.14 2.93 -13.79
N PHE A 205 -7.32 2.99 -12.47
CA PHE A 205 -6.35 2.42 -11.54
C PHE A 205 -6.31 0.90 -11.61
N SER A 206 -7.50 0.26 -11.69
CA SER A 206 -7.62 -1.19 -11.80
C SER A 206 -6.98 -1.71 -13.09
N ASP A 207 -7.21 -1.06 -14.22
CA ASP A 207 -6.57 -1.41 -15.49
C ASP A 207 -5.03 -1.29 -15.42
N ALA A 208 -4.52 -0.30 -14.69
CA ALA A 208 -3.08 -0.09 -14.54
C ALA A 208 -2.40 -1.09 -13.60
N CYS A 209 -3.04 -1.46 -12.50
CA CYS A 209 -2.45 -2.31 -11.45
C CYS A 209 -2.88 -3.79 -11.51
N GLY A 210 -3.81 -4.15 -12.41
CA GLY A 210 -4.32 -5.51 -12.56
C GLY A 210 -5.35 -5.93 -11.50
N ALA A 211 -5.88 -4.99 -10.71
CA ALA A 211 -6.94 -5.29 -9.75
C ALA A 211 -8.29 -5.46 -10.48
N GLU A 212 -8.99 -6.56 -10.21
CA GLU A 212 -10.28 -6.83 -10.83
C GLU A 212 -11.39 -5.99 -10.17
N ILE A 213 -12.25 -5.37 -11.00
CA ILE A 213 -13.55 -4.88 -10.56
C ILE A 213 -14.57 -5.96 -10.91
N PRO A 214 -15.13 -6.71 -9.94
CA PRO A 214 -16.07 -7.78 -10.21
C PRO A 214 -17.24 -7.31 -11.08
N ARG A 215 -17.70 -8.15 -12.01
CA ARG A 215 -18.73 -7.79 -13.01
C ARG A 215 -19.99 -7.18 -12.36
N TRP A 216 -20.46 -7.73 -11.26
CA TRP A 216 -21.63 -7.22 -10.56
C TRP A 216 -21.42 -5.80 -10.02
N MET A 217 -20.23 -5.50 -9.50
CA MET A 217 -19.84 -4.18 -8.99
C MET A 217 -19.69 -3.19 -10.14
N ARG A 218 -19.05 -3.59 -11.23
CA ARG A 218 -18.91 -2.75 -12.44
C ARG A 218 -20.27 -2.34 -12.99
N LEU A 219 -21.19 -3.28 -13.22
CA LEU A 219 -22.52 -3.01 -13.71
C LEU A 219 -23.30 -2.05 -12.79
N LYS A 220 -23.15 -2.21 -11.47
CA LYS A 220 -23.79 -1.34 -10.50
C LYS A 220 -23.22 0.07 -10.54
N LEU A 221 -21.91 0.22 -10.56
CA LEU A 221 -21.24 1.52 -10.67
C LEU A 221 -21.58 2.25 -11.98
N GLU A 222 -21.60 1.53 -13.10
CA GLU A 222 -22.00 2.06 -14.41
C GLU A 222 -23.46 2.57 -14.41
N SER A 223 -24.36 1.88 -13.70
CA SER A 223 -25.76 2.29 -13.61
C SER A 223 -25.97 3.64 -12.92
N TYR A 224 -25.04 4.05 -12.08
CA TYR A 224 -25.08 5.35 -11.39
C TYR A 224 -24.59 6.52 -12.26
N ARG A 225 -23.94 6.24 -13.38
CA ARG A 225 -23.36 7.28 -14.28
C ARG A 225 -22.53 8.30 -13.49
N ASP A 226 -22.93 9.58 -13.51
CA ASP A 226 -22.24 10.69 -12.85
C ASP A 226 -22.76 11.00 -11.43
N ASP A 227 -23.64 10.17 -10.89
CA ASP A 227 -24.14 10.33 -9.53
C ASP A 227 -23.07 9.95 -8.49
N ALA A 228 -22.24 10.94 -8.16
CA ALA A 228 -21.16 10.77 -7.21
C ALA A 228 -21.64 10.41 -5.79
N ALA A 229 -22.87 10.77 -5.42
CA ALA A 229 -23.42 10.42 -4.11
C ALA A 229 -23.80 8.94 -4.06
N ALA A 230 -24.47 8.44 -5.09
CA ALA A 230 -24.82 7.02 -5.22
C ALA A 230 -23.55 6.13 -5.30
N ILE A 231 -22.53 6.57 -6.08
CA ILE A 231 -21.25 5.85 -6.17
C ILE A 231 -20.57 5.74 -4.80
N ARG A 232 -20.51 6.83 -4.02
CA ARG A 232 -19.91 6.82 -2.68
C ARG A 232 -20.71 5.97 -1.70
N ALA A 233 -22.03 6.06 -1.70
CA ALA A 233 -22.89 5.25 -0.83
C ALA A 233 -22.72 3.75 -1.11
N PHE A 234 -22.78 3.36 -2.38
CA PHE A 234 -22.53 1.99 -2.80
C PHE A 234 -21.10 1.53 -2.44
N GLY A 235 -20.10 2.37 -2.71
CA GLY A 235 -18.71 2.09 -2.39
C GLY A 235 -18.49 1.87 -0.90
N LEU A 236 -19.13 2.68 -0.06
CA LEU A 236 -19.08 2.51 1.39
C LEU A 236 -19.65 1.17 1.83
N ASP A 237 -20.83 0.78 1.30
CA ASP A 237 -21.48 -0.48 1.65
C ASP A 237 -20.67 -1.69 1.15
N ALA A 238 -20.28 -1.67 -0.13
CA ALA A 238 -19.53 -2.79 -0.74
C ALA A 238 -18.15 -3.00 -0.09
N VAL A 239 -17.41 -1.91 0.18
CA VAL A 239 -16.09 -2.01 0.79
C VAL A 239 -16.19 -2.35 2.28
N SER A 240 -17.21 -1.88 3.00
CA SER A 240 -17.44 -2.31 4.40
C SER A 240 -17.71 -3.81 4.48
N ALA A 241 -18.59 -4.35 3.62
CA ALA A 241 -18.88 -5.79 3.57
C ALA A 241 -17.64 -6.63 3.19
N LEU A 242 -16.81 -6.13 2.26
CA LEU A 242 -15.52 -6.75 1.96
C LEU A 242 -14.63 -6.82 3.20
N CYS A 243 -14.46 -5.71 3.91
CA CYS A 243 -13.65 -5.63 5.11
C CYS A 243 -14.16 -6.56 6.24
N GLU A 244 -15.48 -6.62 6.45
CA GLU A 244 -16.09 -7.54 7.40
C GLU A 244 -15.75 -9.00 7.07
N LYS A 245 -15.87 -9.38 5.78
CA LYS A 245 -15.53 -10.75 5.32
C LYS A 245 -14.03 -11.05 5.54
N LEU A 246 -13.15 -10.10 5.24
CA LEU A 246 -11.71 -10.25 5.43
C LEU A 246 -11.35 -10.45 6.90
N LEU A 247 -11.86 -9.62 7.79
CA LEU A 247 -11.60 -9.69 9.24
C LEU A 247 -12.18 -10.97 9.85
N ALA A 248 -13.40 -11.34 9.48
CA ALA A 248 -14.02 -12.58 9.92
C ALA A 248 -13.23 -13.83 9.43
N GLY A 249 -12.58 -13.75 8.27
CA GLY A 249 -11.71 -14.77 7.73
C GLY A 249 -10.28 -14.78 8.28
N GLY A 250 -9.99 -13.93 9.29
CA GLY A 250 -8.70 -13.94 10.00
C GLY A 250 -7.63 -13.03 9.42
N ALA A 251 -7.99 -12.03 8.61
CA ALA A 251 -7.04 -11.00 8.20
C ALA A 251 -6.46 -10.28 9.43
N PRO A 252 -5.12 -10.01 9.47
CA PRO A 252 -4.48 -9.44 10.66
C PRO A 252 -4.86 -7.98 10.93
N GLY A 253 -5.44 -7.31 9.94
CA GLY A 253 -5.85 -5.91 9.96
C GLY A 253 -6.19 -5.44 8.56
N LEU A 254 -6.26 -4.13 8.34
CA LEU A 254 -6.61 -3.49 7.08
C LEU A 254 -5.66 -2.32 6.77
N HIS A 255 -5.19 -2.23 5.53
CA HIS A 255 -4.40 -1.10 5.05
C HIS A 255 -5.23 -0.27 4.06
N PHE A 256 -5.55 0.98 4.42
CA PHE A 256 -6.44 1.83 3.62
C PHE A 256 -5.66 2.74 2.67
N TYR A 257 -5.85 2.57 1.37
CA TYR A 257 -5.42 3.49 0.32
C TYR A 257 -6.35 4.70 0.28
N THR A 258 -6.04 5.72 1.05
CA THR A 258 -6.98 6.83 1.34
C THR A 258 -7.19 7.80 0.17
N LEU A 259 -6.29 7.79 -0.82
CA LEU A 259 -6.23 8.81 -1.88
C LEU A 259 -6.21 10.25 -1.30
N ASN A 260 -5.56 10.43 -0.16
CA ASN A 260 -5.49 11.67 0.64
C ASN A 260 -6.88 12.21 1.06
N GLN A 261 -7.87 11.31 1.26
CA GLN A 261 -9.21 11.65 1.72
C GLN A 261 -9.57 10.83 2.98
N ALA A 262 -10.05 11.51 4.03
CA ALA A 262 -10.36 10.84 5.29
C ALA A 262 -11.76 10.18 5.29
N THR A 263 -12.73 10.81 4.65
CA THR A 263 -14.17 10.58 4.89
C THR A 263 -14.57 9.10 4.80
N LEU A 264 -14.39 8.46 3.63
CA LEU A 264 -14.85 7.08 3.46
C LEU A 264 -14.02 6.08 4.28
N SER A 265 -12.70 6.26 4.37
CA SER A 265 -11.85 5.40 5.20
C SER A 265 -12.25 5.47 6.67
N ALA A 266 -12.52 6.67 7.20
CA ALA A 266 -12.97 6.86 8.57
C ALA A 266 -14.37 6.29 8.80
N GLU A 267 -15.26 6.38 7.81
CA GLU A 267 -16.61 5.86 7.91
C GLU A 267 -16.63 4.33 7.90
N ILE A 268 -15.85 3.68 7.01
CA ILE A 268 -15.65 2.24 7.02
C ILE A 268 -15.09 1.80 8.37
N TRP A 269 -14.04 2.45 8.87
CA TRP A 269 -13.44 2.15 10.16
C TRP A 269 -14.45 2.17 11.31
N ARG A 270 -15.30 3.21 11.38
CA ARG A 270 -16.33 3.35 12.42
C ARG A 270 -17.41 2.26 12.31
N ARG A 271 -17.83 1.92 11.09
CA ARG A 271 -18.80 0.83 10.85
C ARG A 271 -18.30 -0.51 11.35
N LEU A 272 -17.02 -0.77 11.14
CA LEU A 272 -16.35 -2.02 11.55
C LEU A 272 -15.96 -2.03 13.04
N LYS A 273 -16.08 -0.91 13.74
CA LYS A 273 -15.68 -0.74 15.15
C LYS A 273 -14.20 -1.12 15.42
N LEU A 274 -13.33 -0.71 14.48
CA LEU A 274 -11.88 -0.97 14.55
C LEU A 274 -11.18 -0.12 15.61
#